data_9667a73a99d993a0f3839b8262af35cd
#
_entry.id   9667a73a99d993a0f3839b8262af35cd
#
_cell.length_a   1.000
_cell.length_b   1.000
_cell.length_c   1.000
_cell.angle_alpha   90.00
_cell.angle_beta   90.00
_cell.angle_gamma   90.00
#
_symmetry.space_group_name_H-M   'P 1'
#
loop_
_entity.id
_entity.type
_entity.pdbx_description
1 polymer ?
#
loop_
_entity_poly.entity_id
_entity_poly.type
_entity_poly.pdbx_seq_one_letter_code
_entity_poly.pdbx_strand_id
1 'polypeptide(L)'
;MNAPRFLQLHRPDDAALAAEAAAGLLQPAAAVSPKFLYDALGSRLFDAITELDEYYPTRTEAGIFAAHGEAIAAAVRAATGPAPILVDVGAGDGTKAARLFARLQPRRYVAVDISVDYLRGALACLGREHPGIEMLGLGLDFSAGLALPGGVADEPALVFYPGSSIGNFAPAAARQLIADMRRSSCGGAVLLGVDLVKASSRLEAAYDDALGVTAAFNLNLLRRLNTLLGADFQLRQWQHVALFDAAQSRIEMHLQARVALQVRWAGGERRFEAGERIHTENSYKWTTAGFAALLAEAGFGAQCHWTDPAGDFAVFVAC
;
A
#
# COMPACT_ATOMS: atom_id res chain seq x y z
N MET A 1 19.29 24.07 -8.07
CA MET A 1 18.54 22.86 -7.69
C MET A 1 17.75 23.22 -6.44
N ASN A 2 16.43 23.07 -6.48
CA ASN A 2 15.61 23.25 -5.27
C ASN A 2 15.77 22.02 -4.39
N ALA A 3 16.16 22.22 -3.13
CA ALA A 3 16.20 21.13 -2.16
C ALA A 3 14.77 20.59 -1.93
N PRO A 4 14.59 19.27 -1.74
CA PRO A 4 13.29 18.71 -1.39
C PRO A 4 12.72 19.36 -0.14
N ARG A 5 11.42 19.68 -0.18
CA ARG A 5 10.68 20.22 0.98
C ARG A 5 9.97 19.08 1.70
N PHE A 6 9.76 19.22 3.01
CA PHE A 6 9.09 18.20 3.82
C PHE A 6 8.06 18.85 4.75
N LEU A 7 6.88 18.24 4.81
CA LEU A 7 5.81 18.59 5.74
C LEU A 7 5.45 17.35 6.54
N GLN A 8 5.55 17.43 7.86
CA GLN A 8 5.14 16.36 8.78
C GLN A 8 3.76 16.70 9.33
N LEU A 9 2.73 16.04 8.83
CA LEU A 9 1.33 16.23 9.27
C LEU A 9 0.94 15.21 10.34
N HIS A 10 1.45 13.99 10.21
CA HIS A 10 1.25 12.93 11.18
C HIS A 10 2.53 12.73 11.98
N ARG A 11 2.44 12.84 13.29
CA ARG A 11 3.52 12.42 14.20
C ARG A 11 3.10 11.08 14.80
N PRO A 12 3.89 10.02 14.61
CA PRO A 12 3.61 8.77 15.30
C PRO A 12 3.48 9.01 16.82
N ASP A 13 2.35 8.65 17.38
CA ASP A 13 2.16 8.59 18.81
C ASP A 13 2.33 7.12 19.22
N ASP A 14 3.51 6.78 19.75
CA ASP A 14 3.82 5.41 20.14
C ASP A 14 2.81 4.88 21.18
N ALA A 15 2.25 5.75 22.04
CA ALA A 15 1.23 5.34 23.00
C ALA A 15 -0.10 5.00 22.29
N ALA A 16 -0.52 5.80 21.31
CA ALA A 16 -1.71 5.51 20.50
C ALA A 16 -1.52 4.25 19.64
N LEU A 17 -0.34 4.07 19.04
CA LEU A 17 -0.01 2.86 18.28
C LEU A 17 -0.01 1.62 19.19
N ALA A 18 0.58 1.71 20.37
CA ALA A 18 0.57 0.63 21.35
C ALA A 18 -0.86 0.27 21.80
N ALA A 19 -1.69 1.28 22.10
CA ALA A 19 -3.10 1.06 22.46
C ALA A 19 -3.89 0.39 21.34
N GLU A 20 -3.71 0.80 20.08
CA GLU A 20 -4.35 0.20 18.92
C GLU A 20 -3.94 -1.28 18.76
N ALA A 21 -2.63 -1.57 18.82
CA ALA A 21 -2.13 -2.93 18.69
C ALA A 21 -2.64 -3.83 19.84
N ALA A 22 -2.61 -3.35 21.07
CA ALA A 22 -3.13 -4.07 22.23
C ALA A 22 -4.64 -4.34 22.10
N ALA A 23 -5.42 -3.34 21.68
CA ALA A 23 -6.87 -3.48 21.47
C ALA A 23 -7.17 -4.53 20.37
N GLY A 24 -6.40 -4.55 19.28
CA GLY A 24 -6.53 -5.56 18.22
C GLY A 24 -6.20 -6.98 18.70
N LEU A 25 -5.15 -7.14 19.50
CA LEU A 25 -4.80 -8.43 20.10
C LEU A 25 -5.89 -8.94 21.07
N LEU A 26 -6.63 -8.08 21.73
CA LEU A 26 -7.68 -8.44 22.68
C LEU A 26 -9.04 -8.74 22.05
N GLN A 27 -9.21 -8.54 20.73
CA GLN A 27 -10.45 -8.91 20.05
C GLN A 27 -10.69 -10.44 20.11
N PRO A 28 -11.94 -10.90 20.11
CA PRO A 28 -12.24 -12.35 20.03
C PRO A 28 -11.48 -13.05 18.90
N ALA A 29 -11.49 -12.49 17.69
CA ALA A 29 -10.59 -12.83 16.59
C ALA A 29 -9.45 -11.81 16.60
N ALA A 30 -8.27 -12.21 17.08
CA ALA A 30 -7.13 -11.31 17.18
C ALA A 30 -6.74 -10.79 15.80
N ALA A 31 -6.51 -9.48 15.72
CA ALA A 31 -6.07 -8.82 14.49
C ALA A 31 -5.11 -7.67 14.81
N VAL A 32 -4.18 -7.42 13.91
CA VAL A 32 -3.27 -6.29 13.99
C VAL A 32 -3.24 -5.59 12.63
N SER A 33 -3.32 -4.26 12.62
CA SER A 33 -3.33 -3.47 11.39
C SER A 33 -2.09 -3.72 10.55
N PRO A 34 -2.22 -3.85 9.20
CA PRO A 34 -1.09 -4.10 8.30
C PRO A 34 -0.02 -2.98 8.32
N LYS A 35 -0.35 -1.77 8.77
CA LYS A 35 0.64 -0.69 8.91
C LYS A 35 1.82 -1.06 9.82
N PHE A 36 1.62 -1.97 10.78
CA PHE A 36 2.68 -2.43 11.67
C PHE A 36 3.68 -3.37 11.01
N LEU A 37 3.38 -3.91 9.82
CA LEU A 37 4.30 -4.72 9.03
C LEU A 37 5.46 -3.89 8.45
N TYR A 38 5.25 -2.58 8.23
CA TYR A 38 6.15 -1.70 7.48
C TYR A 38 7.07 -0.87 8.38
N ASP A 39 7.71 -1.52 9.38
CA ASP A 39 8.88 -0.92 10.04
C ASP A 39 10.11 -0.95 9.11
N ALA A 40 11.25 -0.41 9.55
CA ALA A 40 12.45 -0.33 8.72
C ALA A 40 12.94 -1.70 8.18
N LEU A 41 12.76 -2.79 8.94
CA LEU A 41 13.08 -4.14 8.47
C LEU A 41 11.96 -4.68 7.58
N GLY A 42 10.71 -4.49 7.96
CA GLY A 42 9.56 -4.93 7.19
C GLY A 42 9.54 -4.34 5.78
N SER A 43 9.83 -3.04 5.62
CA SER A 43 9.93 -2.40 4.30
C SER A 43 10.99 -3.07 3.43
N ARG A 44 12.16 -3.41 3.98
CA ARG A 44 13.22 -4.13 3.24
C ARG A 44 12.84 -5.56 2.88
N LEU A 45 12.09 -6.23 3.77
CA LEU A 45 11.56 -7.57 3.48
C LEU A 45 10.51 -7.49 2.37
N PHE A 46 9.67 -6.45 2.38
CA PHE A 46 8.72 -6.22 1.29
C PHE A 46 9.43 -5.93 -0.04
N ASP A 47 10.51 -5.12 -0.04
CA ASP A 47 11.33 -4.93 -1.24
C ASP A 47 11.84 -6.28 -1.77
N ALA A 48 12.32 -7.16 -0.88
CA ALA A 48 12.76 -8.50 -1.27
C ALA A 48 11.60 -9.38 -1.81
N ILE A 49 10.40 -9.27 -1.24
CA ILE A 49 9.20 -9.96 -1.76
C ILE A 49 8.92 -9.55 -3.21
N THR A 50 9.08 -8.27 -3.55
CA THR A 50 8.81 -7.77 -4.91
C THR A 50 9.72 -8.36 -5.98
N GLU A 51 10.86 -8.94 -5.59
CA GLU A 51 11.81 -9.60 -6.49
C GLU A 51 11.55 -11.11 -6.68
N LEU A 52 10.61 -11.69 -5.90
CA LEU A 52 10.30 -13.12 -5.99
C LEU A 52 9.51 -13.47 -7.24
N ASP A 53 9.80 -14.63 -7.81
CA ASP A 53 9.09 -15.13 -8.99
C ASP A 53 7.60 -15.38 -8.72
N GLU A 54 7.24 -15.79 -7.51
CA GLU A 54 5.86 -16.00 -7.09
C GLU A 54 5.10 -14.68 -6.94
N TYR A 55 5.78 -13.58 -6.56
CA TYR A 55 5.15 -12.27 -6.36
C TYR A 55 5.04 -11.49 -7.69
N TYR A 56 4.12 -11.94 -8.54
CA TYR A 56 3.89 -11.39 -9.88
C TYR A 56 3.39 -9.92 -9.93
N PRO A 57 2.70 -9.32 -8.90
CA PRO A 57 2.03 -8.03 -9.05
C PRO A 57 2.97 -6.90 -9.51
N THR A 58 4.16 -6.79 -8.93
CA THR A 58 5.12 -5.72 -9.24
C THR A 58 5.58 -5.76 -10.69
N ARG A 59 6.01 -6.95 -11.19
CA ARG A 59 6.48 -7.06 -12.57
C ARG A 59 5.36 -6.99 -13.59
N THR A 60 4.15 -7.47 -13.24
CA THR A 60 2.97 -7.40 -14.12
C THR A 60 2.52 -5.95 -14.30
N GLU A 61 2.41 -5.19 -13.20
CA GLU A 61 2.12 -3.76 -13.24
C GLU A 61 3.16 -3.00 -14.08
N ALA A 62 4.46 -3.27 -13.87
CA ALA A 62 5.53 -2.66 -14.65
C ALA A 62 5.42 -3.00 -16.15
N GLY A 63 5.03 -4.23 -16.49
CA GLY A 63 4.77 -4.66 -17.87
C GLY A 63 3.62 -3.87 -18.52
N ILE A 64 2.54 -3.61 -17.80
CA ILE A 64 1.42 -2.79 -18.28
C ILE A 64 1.89 -1.35 -18.54
N PHE A 65 2.66 -0.74 -17.62
CA PHE A 65 3.22 0.59 -17.85
C PHE A 65 4.20 0.64 -19.04
N ALA A 66 4.96 -0.42 -19.26
CA ALA A 66 5.86 -0.50 -20.41
C ALA A 66 5.07 -0.57 -21.73
N ALA A 67 4.04 -1.41 -21.80
CA ALA A 67 3.24 -1.65 -22.99
C ALA A 67 2.28 -0.49 -23.33
N HIS A 68 1.69 0.13 -22.30
CA HIS A 68 0.59 1.10 -22.46
C HIS A 68 0.92 2.49 -21.96
N GLY A 69 2.17 2.78 -21.59
CA GLY A 69 2.56 4.01 -20.91
C GLY A 69 2.19 5.30 -21.64
N GLU A 70 2.23 5.33 -22.98
CA GLU A 70 1.80 6.51 -23.76
C GLU A 70 0.29 6.72 -23.71
N ALA A 71 -0.51 5.65 -23.79
CA ALA A 71 -1.95 5.74 -23.68
C ALA A 71 -2.39 6.16 -22.28
N ILE A 72 -1.72 5.61 -21.23
CA ILE A 72 -1.92 6.02 -19.85
C ILE A 72 -1.59 7.50 -19.67
N ALA A 73 -0.43 7.94 -20.15
CA ALA A 73 -0.01 9.34 -20.05
C ALA A 73 -0.95 10.29 -20.82
N ALA A 74 -1.47 9.87 -21.96
CA ALA A 74 -2.46 10.64 -22.72
C ALA A 74 -3.77 10.80 -21.93
N ALA A 75 -4.28 9.71 -21.32
CA ALA A 75 -5.47 9.75 -20.48
C ALA A 75 -5.28 10.67 -19.27
N VAL A 76 -4.14 10.59 -18.59
CA VAL A 76 -3.80 11.47 -17.47
C VAL A 76 -3.76 12.93 -17.92
N ARG A 77 -3.02 13.26 -19.00
CA ARG A 77 -2.92 14.63 -19.51
C ARG A 77 -4.28 15.21 -19.95
N ALA A 78 -5.18 14.39 -20.44
CA ALA A 78 -6.52 14.85 -20.79
C ALA A 78 -7.30 15.38 -19.59
N ALA A 79 -7.07 14.83 -18.40
CA ALA A 79 -7.72 15.24 -17.16
C ALA A 79 -6.95 16.32 -16.38
N THR A 80 -5.60 16.28 -16.42
CA THR A 80 -4.76 17.14 -15.57
C THR A 80 -4.11 18.30 -16.33
N GLY A 81 -4.15 18.30 -17.65
CA GLY A 81 -3.31 19.16 -18.48
C GLY A 81 -1.85 18.66 -18.56
N PRO A 82 -0.97 19.43 -19.25
CA PRO A 82 0.44 19.12 -19.35
C PRO A 82 1.18 19.41 -18.02
N ALA A 83 2.26 18.67 -17.77
CA ALA A 83 3.11 18.85 -16.60
C ALA A 83 2.34 18.80 -15.25
N PRO A 84 1.61 17.71 -14.94
CA PRO A 84 0.74 17.64 -13.76
C PRO A 84 1.52 17.75 -12.45
N ILE A 85 0.80 18.03 -11.36
CA ILE A 85 1.25 17.64 -10.01
C ILE A 85 1.01 16.14 -9.89
N LEU A 86 2.03 15.39 -9.53
CA LEU A 86 1.95 13.94 -9.26
C LEU A 86 1.99 13.70 -7.75
N VAL A 87 0.90 13.23 -7.19
CA VAL A 87 0.77 12.86 -5.77
C VAL A 87 0.86 11.34 -5.69
N ASP A 88 1.93 10.82 -5.11
CA ASP A 88 2.23 9.40 -4.96
C ASP A 88 1.87 8.96 -3.54
N VAL A 89 0.83 8.17 -3.40
CA VAL A 89 0.29 7.73 -2.10
C VAL A 89 0.91 6.39 -1.70
N GLY A 90 1.59 6.34 -0.55
CA GLY A 90 2.42 5.20 -0.17
C GLY A 90 3.69 5.14 -1.02
N ALA A 91 4.35 6.27 -1.18
CA ALA A 91 5.41 6.48 -2.16
C ALA A 91 6.62 5.56 -1.98
N GLY A 92 6.93 5.16 -0.73
CA GLY A 92 8.11 4.36 -0.46
C GLY A 92 9.39 5.05 -0.95
N ASP A 93 10.16 4.38 -1.81
CA ASP A 93 11.36 4.94 -2.43
C ASP A 93 11.09 5.84 -3.65
N GLY A 94 9.84 5.95 -4.10
CA GLY A 94 9.42 6.73 -5.26
C GLY A 94 9.77 6.11 -6.62
N THR A 95 10.37 4.93 -6.65
CA THR A 95 10.85 4.30 -7.90
C THR A 95 9.72 4.03 -8.89
N LYS A 96 8.55 3.62 -8.42
CA LYS A 96 7.38 3.37 -9.28
C LYS A 96 6.90 4.65 -9.96
N ALA A 97 6.78 5.75 -9.20
CA ALA A 97 6.38 7.05 -9.74
C ALA A 97 7.43 7.63 -10.70
N ALA A 98 8.72 7.46 -10.40
CA ALA A 98 9.81 7.94 -11.25
C ALA A 98 9.76 7.36 -12.67
N ARG A 99 9.23 6.14 -12.85
CA ARG A 99 9.01 5.54 -14.18
C ARG A 99 8.02 6.31 -15.05
N LEU A 100 7.16 7.13 -14.42
CA LEU A 100 6.18 7.98 -15.12
C LEU A 100 6.76 9.36 -15.49
N PHE A 101 7.87 9.79 -14.87
CA PHE A 101 8.39 11.15 -15.04
C PHE A 101 8.75 11.50 -16.47
N ALA A 102 9.37 10.57 -17.21
CA ALA A 102 9.75 10.81 -18.61
C ALA A 102 8.53 11.09 -19.51
N ARG A 103 7.38 10.42 -19.23
CA ARG A 103 6.15 10.57 -20.03
C ARG A 103 5.25 11.70 -19.55
N LEU A 104 5.09 11.87 -18.25
CA LEU A 104 4.20 12.87 -17.67
C LEU A 104 4.86 14.23 -17.49
N GLN A 105 6.21 14.26 -17.34
CA GLN A 105 6.99 15.48 -17.06
C GLN A 105 6.34 16.32 -15.95
N PRO A 106 6.10 15.73 -14.75
CA PRO A 106 5.40 16.46 -13.71
C PRO A 106 6.22 17.67 -13.27
N ARG A 107 5.57 18.82 -13.06
CA ARG A 107 6.25 20.01 -12.53
C ARG A 107 6.52 19.89 -11.02
N ARG A 108 5.70 19.09 -10.31
CA ARG A 108 5.84 18.79 -8.89
C ARG A 108 5.55 17.30 -8.64
N TYR A 109 6.39 16.69 -7.84
CA TYR A 109 6.19 15.37 -7.28
C TYR A 109 5.98 15.47 -5.77
N VAL A 110 4.86 14.94 -5.29
CA VAL A 110 4.46 14.91 -3.89
C VAL A 110 4.47 13.46 -3.43
N ALA A 111 5.48 13.08 -2.67
CA ALA A 111 5.57 11.75 -2.07
C ALA A 111 4.85 11.74 -0.72
N VAL A 112 3.80 10.94 -0.60
CA VAL A 112 3.02 10.77 0.64
C VAL A 112 3.35 9.42 1.24
N ASP A 113 3.86 9.42 2.48
CA ASP A 113 4.15 8.19 3.23
C ASP A 113 4.06 8.48 4.73
N ILE A 114 3.91 7.45 5.55
CA ILE A 114 3.90 7.60 7.01
C ILE A 114 5.31 7.94 7.55
N SER A 115 6.37 7.49 6.86
CA SER A 115 7.77 7.66 7.26
C SER A 115 8.46 8.77 6.46
N VAL A 116 8.50 10.00 7.03
CA VAL A 116 9.25 11.11 6.42
C VAL A 116 10.75 10.84 6.35
N ASP A 117 11.32 10.13 7.31
CA ASP A 117 12.76 9.84 7.30
C ASP A 117 13.15 8.94 6.12
N TYR A 118 12.28 7.99 5.77
CA TYR A 118 12.45 7.19 4.56
C TYR A 118 12.34 8.03 3.29
N LEU A 119 11.33 8.92 3.22
CA LEU A 119 11.14 9.84 2.09
C LEU A 119 12.33 10.78 1.87
N ARG A 120 13.05 11.18 2.95
CA ARG A 120 14.20 12.10 2.82
C ARG A 120 15.28 11.54 1.91
N GLY A 121 15.65 10.28 2.10
CA GLY A 121 16.66 9.61 1.27
C GLY A 121 16.21 9.47 -0.19
N ALA A 122 14.99 9.01 -0.40
CA ALA A 122 14.39 8.81 -1.71
C ALA A 122 14.30 10.12 -2.50
N LEU A 123 13.70 11.16 -1.91
CA LEU A 123 13.54 12.46 -2.60
C LEU A 123 14.86 13.19 -2.83
N ALA A 124 15.87 13.01 -1.97
CA ALA A 124 17.20 13.57 -2.22
C ALA A 124 17.87 12.90 -3.43
N CYS A 125 17.64 11.62 -3.67
CA CYS A 125 18.12 10.90 -4.84
C CYS A 125 17.37 11.37 -6.10
N LEU A 126 16.04 11.26 -6.09
CA LEU A 126 15.19 11.65 -7.22
C LEU A 126 15.36 13.12 -7.62
N GLY A 127 15.53 14.03 -6.64
CA GLY A 127 15.76 15.46 -6.93
C GLY A 127 17.09 15.74 -7.63
N ARG A 128 18.12 14.90 -7.42
CA ARG A 128 19.38 15.01 -8.20
C ARG A 128 19.22 14.51 -9.62
N GLU A 129 18.47 13.42 -9.80
CA GLU A 129 18.23 12.80 -11.10
C GLU A 129 17.25 13.62 -11.96
N HIS A 130 16.30 14.31 -11.31
CA HIS A 130 15.23 15.08 -11.95
C HIS A 130 15.19 16.54 -11.45
N PRO A 131 16.23 17.36 -11.72
CA PRO A 131 16.37 18.71 -11.15
C PRO A 131 15.29 19.71 -11.59
N GLY A 132 14.52 19.39 -12.64
CA GLY A 132 13.38 20.18 -13.12
C GLY A 132 12.07 19.93 -12.40
N ILE A 133 12.00 18.92 -11.53
CA ILE A 133 10.79 18.56 -10.79
C ILE A 133 10.90 19.09 -9.35
N GLU A 134 9.89 19.85 -8.90
CA GLU A 134 9.79 20.23 -7.48
C GLU A 134 9.46 19.00 -6.64
N MET A 135 10.27 18.69 -5.62
CA MET A 135 10.11 17.54 -4.74
C MET A 135 9.53 17.95 -3.39
N LEU A 136 8.40 17.31 -3.01
CA LEU A 136 7.74 17.53 -1.72
C LEU A 136 7.48 16.18 -1.05
N GLY A 137 8.00 15.99 0.15
CA GLY A 137 7.70 14.85 1.02
C GLY A 137 6.61 15.21 2.04
N LEU A 138 5.60 14.39 2.16
CA LEU A 138 4.46 14.59 3.04
C LEU A 138 4.31 13.41 3.99
N GLY A 139 4.59 13.60 5.28
CA GLY A 139 4.40 12.60 6.34
C GLY A 139 2.93 12.54 6.76
N LEU A 140 2.20 11.54 6.29
CA LEU A 140 0.76 11.38 6.52
C LEU A 140 0.38 9.92 6.64
N ASP A 141 -0.40 9.57 7.67
CA ASP A 141 -1.11 8.29 7.73
C ASP A 141 -2.43 8.38 6.94
N PHE A 142 -2.38 7.97 5.68
CA PHE A 142 -3.55 7.99 4.80
C PHE A 142 -4.54 6.85 5.07
N SER A 143 -4.23 5.90 5.96
CA SER A 143 -5.18 4.85 6.36
C SER A 143 -6.38 5.41 7.13
N ALA A 144 -6.19 6.56 7.79
CA ALA A 144 -7.25 7.31 8.47
C ALA A 144 -7.98 8.31 7.54
N GLY A 145 -7.53 8.46 6.30
CA GLY A 145 -8.06 9.37 5.28
C GLY A 145 -6.97 10.17 4.58
N LEU A 146 -7.20 10.50 3.32
CA LEU A 146 -6.27 11.29 2.51
C LEU A 146 -6.80 12.73 2.38
N ALA A 147 -6.22 13.64 3.17
CA ALA A 147 -6.48 15.08 3.07
C ALA A 147 -5.17 15.82 2.87
N LEU A 148 -4.98 16.41 1.70
CA LEU A 148 -3.79 17.20 1.39
C LEU A 148 -3.96 18.63 1.93
N PRO A 149 -2.93 19.22 2.54
CA PRO A 149 -2.98 20.63 2.95
C PRO A 149 -3.03 21.58 1.75
N GLY A 150 -3.58 22.77 1.92
CA GLY A 150 -3.55 23.82 0.91
C GLY A 150 -2.12 24.11 0.43
N GLY A 151 -1.96 24.43 -0.85
CA GLY A 151 -0.67 24.65 -1.49
C GLY A 151 0.07 23.39 -1.95
N VAL A 152 -0.45 22.19 -1.65
CA VAL A 152 0.14 20.92 -2.11
C VAL A 152 -0.35 20.56 -3.50
N ALA A 153 -1.67 20.54 -3.69
CA ALA A 153 -2.33 20.21 -4.95
C ALA A 153 -3.65 20.99 -5.05
N ASP A 154 -3.59 22.30 -5.33
CA ASP A 154 -4.76 23.19 -5.41
C ASP A 154 -5.33 23.32 -6.85
N GLU A 155 -4.85 22.51 -7.76
CA GLU A 155 -5.24 22.46 -9.17
C GLU A 155 -5.28 21.00 -9.65
N PRO A 156 -5.84 20.71 -10.84
CA PRO A 156 -5.95 19.33 -11.32
C PRO A 156 -4.65 18.57 -11.23
N ALA A 157 -4.64 17.51 -10.42
CA ALA A 157 -3.48 16.69 -10.10
C ALA A 157 -3.72 15.23 -10.45
N LEU A 158 -2.65 14.48 -10.65
CA LEU A 158 -2.67 13.03 -10.69
C LEU A 158 -2.43 12.47 -9.29
N VAL A 159 -3.37 11.73 -8.74
CA VAL A 159 -3.14 10.89 -7.56
C VAL A 159 -2.78 9.49 -8.02
N PHE A 160 -1.57 9.04 -7.68
CA PHE A 160 -1.03 7.74 -8.07
C PHE A 160 -1.00 6.79 -6.87
N TYR A 161 -1.59 5.62 -7.01
CA TYR A 161 -1.66 4.61 -5.96
C TYR A 161 -1.46 3.21 -6.57
N PRO A 162 -0.20 2.80 -6.79
CA PRO A 162 0.15 1.55 -7.49
C PRO A 162 0.19 0.33 -6.57
N GLY A 163 0.56 -0.82 -7.17
CA GLY A 163 0.94 -2.03 -6.44
C GLY A 163 -0.21 -2.79 -5.83
N SER A 164 -1.45 -2.48 -6.21
CA SER A 164 -2.66 -3.07 -5.60
C SER A 164 -2.80 -2.82 -4.10
N SER A 165 -2.14 -1.77 -3.58
CA SER A 165 -2.23 -1.40 -2.16
C SER A 165 -3.66 -1.08 -1.71
N ILE A 166 -4.54 -0.71 -2.65
CA ILE A 166 -5.99 -0.55 -2.39
C ILE A 166 -6.65 -1.87 -1.93
N GLY A 167 -6.08 -3.02 -2.29
CA GLY A 167 -6.52 -4.33 -1.84
C GLY A 167 -6.37 -4.58 -0.34
N ASN A 168 -5.56 -3.80 0.36
CA ASN A 168 -5.40 -3.92 1.81
C ASN A 168 -6.61 -3.35 2.59
N PHE A 169 -7.50 -2.66 1.90
CA PHE A 169 -8.71 -2.06 2.48
C PHE A 169 -9.96 -2.89 2.16
N ALA A 170 -10.83 -3.06 3.15
CA ALA A 170 -12.15 -3.62 2.92
C ALA A 170 -12.93 -2.75 1.91
N PRO A 171 -13.84 -3.32 1.09
CA PRO A 171 -14.48 -2.60 -0.02
C PRO A 171 -15.06 -1.24 0.36
N ALA A 172 -15.70 -1.11 1.52
CA ALA A 172 -16.24 0.18 1.99
C ALA A 172 -15.14 1.20 2.30
N ALA A 173 -14.04 0.76 2.92
CA ALA A 173 -12.89 1.61 3.22
C ALA A 173 -12.11 1.97 1.94
N ALA A 174 -11.96 1.02 1.01
CA ALA A 174 -11.38 1.27 -0.30
C ALA A 174 -12.16 2.36 -1.06
N ARG A 175 -13.50 2.27 -1.10
CA ARG A 175 -14.36 3.29 -1.70
C ARG A 175 -14.16 4.66 -1.05
N GLN A 176 -14.07 4.72 0.29
CA GLN A 176 -13.84 5.98 0.98
C GLN A 176 -12.47 6.58 0.64
N LEU A 177 -11.41 5.77 0.65
CA LEU A 177 -10.06 6.20 0.27
C LEU A 177 -10.00 6.70 -1.18
N ILE A 178 -10.66 6.01 -2.11
CA ILE A 178 -10.78 6.44 -3.51
C ILE A 178 -11.55 7.76 -3.62
N ALA A 179 -12.62 7.97 -2.83
CA ALA A 179 -13.32 9.25 -2.78
C ALA A 179 -12.43 10.37 -2.20
N ASP A 180 -11.56 10.06 -1.23
CA ASP A 180 -10.56 11.01 -0.72
C ASP A 180 -9.52 11.36 -1.79
N MET A 181 -9.05 10.37 -2.56
CA MET A 181 -8.15 10.59 -3.70
C MET A 181 -8.80 11.49 -4.76
N ARG A 182 -10.09 11.28 -5.03
CA ARG A 182 -10.85 12.13 -5.94
C ARG A 182 -10.88 13.58 -5.46
N ARG A 183 -11.13 13.82 -4.17
CA ARG A 183 -11.08 15.18 -3.61
C ARG A 183 -9.67 15.78 -3.72
N SER A 184 -8.65 14.98 -3.41
CA SER A 184 -7.24 15.40 -3.46
C SER A 184 -6.71 15.61 -4.88
N SER A 185 -7.36 15.04 -5.90
CA SER A 185 -6.99 15.29 -7.30
C SER A 185 -7.48 16.64 -7.83
N CYS A 186 -8.31 17.39 -7.10
CA CYS A 186 -8.81 18.71 -7.48
C CYS A 186 -9.40 18.76 -8.92
N GLY A 187 -10.19 17.75 -9.30
CA GLY A 187 -10.76 17.63 -10.65
C GLY A 187 -9.80 17.06 -11.69
N GLY A 188 -8.65 16.57 -11.29
CA GLY A 188 -7.72 15.82 -12.13
C GLY A 188 -8.05 14.33 -12.19
N ALA A 189 -7.05 13.46 -12.04
CA ALA A 189 -7.20 12.03 -12.23
C ALA A 189 -6.64 11.22 -11.05
N VAL A 190 -7.09 9.98 -10.94
CA VAL A 190 -6.41 8.92 -10.17
C VAL A 190 -5.84 7.87 -11.13
N LEU A 191 -4.69 7.29 -10.76
CA LEU A 191 -4.04 6.19 -11.46
C LEU A 191 -3.78 5.08 -10.43
N LEU A 192 -4.49 3.97 -10.57
CA LEU A 192 -4.54 2.89 -9.59
C LEU A 192 -4.08 1.56 -10.20
N GLY A 193 -3.21 0.84 -9.50
CA GLY A 193 -2.89 -0.54 -9.81
C GLY A 193 -3.77 -1.50 -9.02
N VAL A 194 -4.29 -2.55 -9.65
CA VAL A 194 -5.27 -3.46 -9.06
C VAL A 194 -4.99 -4.91 -9.43
N ASP A 195 -4.81 -5.74 -8.43
CA ASP A 195 -4.65 -7.19 -8.60
C ASP A 195 -6.01 -7.85 -8.85
N LEU A 196 -6.09 -8.65 -9.92
CA LEU A 196 -7.35 -9.23 -10.38
C LEU A 196 -7.55 -10.65 -9.84
N VAL A 197 -8.82 -11.09 -9.81
CA VAL A 197 -9.20 -12.47 -9.46
C VAL A 197 -8.58 -13.44 -10.47
N LYS A 198 -7.96 -14.50 -9.95
CA LYS A 198 -7.34 -15.57 -10.73
C LYS A 198 -7.32 -16.88 -9.92
N ALA A 199 -6.64 -17.92 -10.40
CA ALA A 199 -6.51 -19.19 -9.72
C ALA A 199 -5.96 -19.02 -8.28
N SER A 200 -6.62 -19.64 -7.28
CA SER A 200 -6.24 -19.53 -5.87
C SER A 200 -4.80 -19.94 -5.61
N SER A 201 -4.34 -21.00 -6.27
CA SER A 201 -2.96 -21.48 -6.14
C SER A 201 -1.92 -20.41 -6.53
N ARG A 202 -2.22 -19.57 -7.53
CA ARG A 202 -1.33 -18.48 -7.94
C ARG A 202 -1.39 -17.31 -6.95
N LEU A 203 -2.57 -17.04 -6.41
CA LEU A 203 -2.76 -16.02 -5.38
C LEU A 203 -2.03 -16.41 -4.10
N GLU A 204 -2.21 -17.65 -3.63
CA GLU A 204 -1.60 -18.15 -2.40
C GLU A 204 -0.07 -18.21 -2.51
N ALA A 205 0.47 -18.69 -3.63
CA ALA A 205 1.93 -18.73 -3.84
C ALA A 205 2.60 -17.34 -3.77
N ALA A 206 1.91 -16.29 -4.18
CA ALA A 206 2.42 -14.92 -4.10
C ALA A 206 2.53 -14.40 -2.65
N TYR A 207 1.84 -15.02 -1.70
CA TYR A 207 1.84 -14.64 -0.28
C TYR A 207 2.41 -15.73 0.64
N ASP A 208 2.85 -16.87 0.08
CA ASP A 208 3.52 -17.97 0.81
C ASP A 208 4.58 -18.58 -0.09
N ASP A 209 5.65 -17.82 -0.33
CA ASP A 209 6.76 -18.16 -1.23
C ASP A 209 7.63 -19.29 -0.66
N ALA A 210 8.22 -20.08 -1.56
CA ALA A 210 9.04 -21.24 -1.20
C ALA A 210 10.32 -20.87 -0.42
N LEU A 211 10.86 -19.64 -0.56
CA LEU A 211 12.00 -19.15 0.19
C LEU A 211 11.63 -18.70 1.62
N GLY A 212 10.34 -18.44 1.90
CA GLY A 212 9.86 -17.97 3.19
C GLY A 212 10.14 -16.49 3.47
N VAL A 213 10.32 -15.67 2.45
CA VAL A 213 10.55 -14.22 2.60
C VAL A 213 9.28 -13.54 3.10
N THR A 214 8.11 -13.91 2.55
CA THR A 214 6.80 -13.41 3.00
C THR A 214 6.50 -13.87 4.44
N ALA A 215 6.86 -15.11 4.77
CA ALA A 215 6.77 -15.60 6.15
C ALA A 215 7.64 -14.77 7.11
N ALA A 216 8.88 -14.43 6.70
CA ALA A 216 9.77 -13.59 7.50
C ALA A 216 9.19 -12.16 7.66
N PHE A 217 8.60 -11.59 6.61
CA PHE A 217 7.91 -10.30 6.65
C PHE A 217 6.76 -10.31 7.67
N ASN A 218 5.91 -11.31 7.60
CA ASN A 218 4.77 -11.44 8.53
C ASN A 218 5.23 -11.70 9.98
N LEU A 219 6.24 -12.56 10.20
CA LEU A 219 6.81 -12.82 11.52
C LEU A 219 7.51 -11.59 12.13
N ASN A 220 8.03 -10.67 11.30
CA ASN A 220 8.62 -9.42 11.78
C ASN A 220 7.62 -8.56 12.55
N LEU A 221 6.31 -8.69 12.26
CA LEU A 221 5.25 -8.04 13.04
C LEU A 221 5.37 -8.34 14.54
N LEU A 222 5.65 -9.59 14.93
CA LEU A 222 5.81 -9.96 16.34
C LEU A 222 7.01 -9.26 16.99
N ARG A 223 8.11 -9.05 16.25
CA ARG A 223 9.25 -8.25 16.75
C ARG A 223 8.84 -6.79 16.95
N ARG A 224 8.07 -6.24 16.01
CA ARG A 224 7.54 -4.88 16.13
C ARG A 224 6.63 -4.75 17.35
N LEU A 225 5.74 -5.72 17.58
CA LEU A 225 4.86 -5.74 18.75
C LEU A 225 5.65 -5.88 20.07
N ASN A 226 6.70 -6.72 20.08
CA ASN A 226 7.59 -6.81 21.25
C ASN A 226 8.23 -5.47 21.59
N THR A 227 8.70 -4.74 20.58
CA THR A 227 9.30 -3.41 20.78
C THR A 227 8.27 -2.38 21.22
N LEU A 228 7.10 -2.36 20.57
CA LEU A 228 6.08 -1.34 20.76
C LEU A 228 5.33 -1.50 22.10
N LEU A 229 5.00 -2.74 22.45
CA LEU A 229 4.19 -3.08 23.62
C LEU A 229 5.04 -3.52 24.84
N GLY A 230 6.34 -3.78 24.65
CA GLY A 230 7.12 -4.53 25.63
C GLY A 230 6.62 -5.97 25.77
N ALA A 231 6.14 -6.58 24.65
CA ALA A 231 5.57 -7.91 24.65
C ALA A 231 6.63 -9.00 24.63
N ASP A 232 6.23 -10.24 24.95
CA ASP A 232 7.12 -11.41 25.05
C ASP A 232 6.86 -12.47 23.97
N PHE A 233 6.36 -12.06 22.77
CA PHE A 233 6.20 -12.98 21.65
C PHE A 233 7.49 -13.71 21.32
N GLN A 234 7.42 -15.06 21.28
CA GLN A 234 8.52 -15.93 20.86
C GLN A 234 8.28 -16.38 19.42
N LEU A 235 8.98 -15.81 18.43
CA LEU A 235 8.70 -16.02 17.00
C LEU A 235 8.62 -17.49 16.60
N ARG A 236 9.48 -18.36 17.19
CA ARG A 236 9.50 -19.81 16.92
C ARG A 236 8.20 -20.55 17.29
N GLN A 237 7.35 -19.94 18.12
CA GLN A 237 6.05 -20.51 18.52
C GLN A 237 4.94 -20.15 17.53
N TRP A 238 5.25 -19.38 16.51
CA TRP A 238 4.32 -18.90 15.49
C TRP A 238 4.73 -19.37 14.10
N GLN A 239 3.76 -19.47 13.22
CA GLN A 239 3.98 -19.71 11.80
C GLN A 239 3.13 -18.77 10.96
N HIS A 240 3.68 -18.40 9.80
CA HIS A 240 2.95 -17.70 8.77
C HIS A 240 1.92 -18.64 8.14
N VAL A 241 0.76 -18.08 7.80
CA VAL A 241 -0.29 -18.74 7.01
C VAL A 241 -0.86 -17.70 6.05
N ALA A 242 -0.87 -18.00 4.76
CA ALA A 242 -1.62 -17.26 3.75
C ALA A 242 -2.72 -18.18 3.20
N LEU A 243 -3.90 -17.62 2.97
CA LEU A 243 -5.04 -18.34 2.40
C LEU A 243 -5.90 -17.44 1.53
N PHE A 244 -6.50 -17.99 0.49
CA PHE A 244 -7.46 -17.29 -0.33
C PHE A 244 -8.89 -17.56 0.16
N ASP A 245 -9.55 -16.52 0.68
CA ASP A 245 -10.98 -16.55 0.98
C ASP A 245 -11.77 -16.21 -0.29
N ALA A 246 -12.29 -17.24 -0.96
CA ALA A 246 -13.05 -17.09 -2.19
C ALA A 246 -14.40 -16.35 -1.98
N ALA A 247 -15.00 -16.45 -0.79
CA ALA A 247 -16.26 -15.79 -0.49
C ALA A 247 -16.07 -14.26 -0.36
N GLN A 248 -14.93 -13.85 0.19
CA GLN A 248 -14.56 -12.43 0.34
C GLN A 248 -13.69 -11.94 -0.81
N SER A 249 -13.25 -12.82 -1.72
CA SER A 249 -12.34 -12.50 -2.84
C SER A 249 -11.05 -11.81 -2.36
N ARG A 250 -10.37 -12.38 -1.37
CA ARG A 250 -9.16 -11.81 -0.80
C ARG A 250 -8.16 -12.87 -0.35
N ILE A 251 -6.89 -12.54 -0.39
CA ILE A 251 -5.87 -13.22 0.41
C ILE A 251 -5.95 -12.67 1.82
N GLU A 252 -5.82 -13.56 2.80
CA GLU A 252 -5.58 -13.21 4.19
C GLU A 252 -4.21 -13.73 4.63
N MET A 253 -3.44 -12.89 5.31
CA MET A 253 -2.24 -13.32 6.03
C MET A 253 -2.54 -13.42 7.53
N HIS A 254 -2.01 -14.46 8.13
CA HIS A 254 -2.16 -14.74 9.55
C HIS A 254 -0.84 -15.17 10.18
N LEU A 255 -0.72 -14.95 11.47
CA LEU A 255 0.25 -15.60 12.33
C LEU A 255 -0.46 -16.60 13.21
N GLN A 256 -0.15 -17.90 13.04
CA GLN A 256 -0.81 -19.00 13.73
C GLN A 256 0.07 -19.53 14.88
N ALA A 257 -0.49 -19.65 16.07
CA ALA A 257 0.17 -20.26 17.21
C ALA A 257 0.41 -21.76 16.98
N ARG A 258 1.66 -22.21 17.08
CA ARG A 258 2.04 -23.63 16.92
C ARG A 258 1.65 -24.48 18.12
N VAL A 259 1.59 -23.86 19.28
CA VAL A 259 1.27 -24.48 20.58
C VAL A 259 0.38 -23.54 21.38
N ALA A 260 -0.31 -24.05 22.40
CA ALA A 260 -0.99 -23.18 23.36
C ALA A 260 0.05 -22.36 24.12
N LEU A 261 -0.12 -21.04 24.16
CA LEU A 261 0.83 -20.11 24.77
C LEU A 261 0.13 -18.89 25.35
N GLN A 262 0.83 -18.16 26.19
CA GLN A 262 0.38 -16.88 26.72
C GLN A 262 1.39 -15.81 26.37
N VAL A 263 0.89 -14.70 25.84
CA VAL A 263 1.68 -13.49 25.56
C VAL A 263 1.30 -12.41 26.54
N ARG A 264 2.31 -11.77 27.10
CA ARG A 264 2.15 -10.65 28.04
C ARG A 264 2.79 -9.40 27.48
N TRP A 265 2.21 -8.24 27.83
CA TRP A 265 2.77 -6.93 27.52
C TRP A 265 2.43 -5.93 28.63
N ALA A 266 2.98 -4.73 28.56
CA ALA A 266 2.67 -3.68 29.54
C ALA A 266 1.16 -3.37 29.54
N GLY A 267 0.48 -3.70 30.64
CA GLY A 267 -0.96 -3.45 30.82
C GLY A 267 -1.90 -4.52 30.27
N GLY A 268 -1.42 -5.69 29.79
CA GLY A 268 -2.30 -6.74 29.30
C GLY A 268 -1.63 -8.08 29.03
N GLU A 269 -2.46 -9.07 28.78
CA GLU A 269 -2.03 -10.40 28.36
C GLU A 269 -3.11 -11.07 27.50
N ARG A 270 -2.72 -12.04 26.68
CA ARG A 270 -3.65 -12.91 25.98
C ARG A 270 -3.12 -14.34 25.92
N ARG A 271 -4.02 -15.31 26.15
CA ARG A 271 -3.79 -16.71 25.87
C ARG A 271 -4.24 -17.02 24.45
N PHE A 272 -3.41 -17.77 23.73
CA PHE A 272 -3.70 -18.34 22.44
C PHE A 272 -3.71 -19.86 22.53
N GLU A 273 -4.72 -20.49 21.98
CA GLU A 273 -4.75 -21.95 21.83
C GLU A 273 -3.89 -22.37 20.63
N ALA A 274 -3.46 -23.64 20.62
CA ALA A 274 -2.75 -24.17 19.45
C ALA A 274 -3.64 -24.07 18.19
N GLY A 275 -3.12 -23.52 17.11
CA GLY A 275 -3.86 -23.26 15.87
C GLY A 275 -4.60 -21.93 15.84
N GLU A 276 -4.71 -21.20 16.95
CA GLU A 276 -5.34 -19.88 16.97
C GLU A 276 -4.49 -18.87 16.19
N ARG A 277 -5.15 -17.91 15.53
CA ARG A 277 -4.53 -16.98 14.58
C ARG A 277 -4.65 -15.53 15.01
N ILE A 278 -3.63 -14.75 14.65
CA ILE A 278 -3.70 -13.29 14.59
C ILE A 278 -3.81 -12.94 13.11
N HIS A 279 -4.88 -12.27 12.69
CA HIS A 279 -5.01 -11.73 11.34
C HIS A 279 -4.09 -10.52 11.19
N THR A 280 -3.30 -10.46 10.11
CA THR A 280 -2.27 -9.44 9.92
C THR A 280 -2.47 -8.58 8.67
N GLU A 281 -3.03 -9.13 7.59
CA GLU A 281 -3.29 -8.37 6.36
C GLU A 281 -4.40 -9.02 5.54
N ASN A 282 -5.15 -8.19 4.83
CA ASN A 282 -5.99 -8.59 3.69
C ASN A 282 -5.36 -8.10 2.39
N SER A 283 -5.62 -8.83 1.31
CA SER A 283 -5.38 -8.34 -0.05
C SER A 283 -6.55 -8.74 -0.95
N TYR A 284 -7.50 -7.81 -1.09
CA TYR A 284 -8.69 -8.01 -1.93
C TYR A 284 -8.31 -8.07 -3.40
N LYS A 285 -8.96 -8.99 -4.11
CA LYS A 285 -8.83 -9.20 -5.54
C LYS A 285 -10.11 -8.77 -6.24
N TRP A 286 -9.97 -8.09 -7.34
CA TRP A 286 -11.09 -7.44 -8.01
C TRP A 286 -11.33 -8.05 -9.39
N THR A 287 -12.55 -7.95 -9.89
CA THR A 287 -12.78 -8.02 -11.34
C THR A 287 -12.65 -6.61 -11.91
N THR A 288 -12.30 -6.48 -13.18
CA THR A 288 -12.24 -5.16 -13.84
C THR A 288 -13.59 -4.42 -13.75
N ALA A 289 -14.70 -5.13 -13.96
CA ALA A 289 -16.04 -4.56 -13.85
C ALA A 289 -16.38 -4.14 -12.40
N GLY A 290 -16.00 -4.97 -11.40
CA GLY A 290 -16.24 -4.65 -9.98
C GLY A 290 -15.45 -3.42 -9.52
N PHE A 291 -14.18 -3.31 -9.96
CA PHE A 291 -13.38 -2.13 -9.62
C PHE A 291 -13.85 -0.87 -10.36
N ALA A 292 -14.28 -1.01 -11.61
CA ALA A 292 -14.91 0.08 -12.37
C ALA A 292 -16.19 0.60 -11.66
N ALA A 293 -17.02 -0.30 -11.14
CA ALA A 293 -18.19 0.08 -10.35
C ALA A 293 -17.81 0.83 -9.06
N LEU A 294 -16.75 0.35 -8.36
CA LEU A 294 -16.23 1.01 -7.15
C LEU A 294 -15.74 2.44 -7.44
N LEU A 295 -15.06 2.66 -8.57
CA LEU A 295 -14.64 3.99 -9.01
C LEU A 295 -15.85 4.90 -9.28
N ALA A 296 -16.88 4.37 -9.95
CA ALA A 296 -18.13 5.13 -10.21
C ALA A 296 -18.85 5.48 -8.90
N GLU A 297 -18.95 4.56 -7.95
CA GLU A 297 -19.51 4.81 -6.61
C GLU A 297 -18.71 5.85 -5.82
N ALA A 298 -17.39 5.93 -6.03
CA ALA A 298 -16.52 6.96 -5.45
C ALA A 298 -16.64 8.32 -6.17
N GLY A 299 -17.44 8.40 -7.25
CA GLY A 299 -17.81 9.62 -7.94
C GLY A 299 -17.01 9.94 -9.19
N PHE A 300 -16.23 8.99 -9.73
CA PHE A 300 -15.56 9.17 -11.03
C PHE A 300 -16.52 8.91 -12.20
N GLY A 301 -16.60 9.88 -13.14
CA GLY A 301 -17.49 9.81 -14.29
C GLY A 301 -16.91 9.12 -15.50
N ALA A 302 -15.62 9.34 -15.75
CA ALA A 302 -14.90 8.75 -16.87
C ALA A 302 -13.76 7.84 -16.35
N GLN A 303 -13.58 6.69 -17.02
CA GLN A 303 -12.54 5.75 -16.64
C GLN A 303 -12.09 4.90 -17.83
N CYS A 304 -10.82 4.53 -17.82
CA CYS A 304 -10.23 3.56 -18.72
C CYS A 304 -9.25 2.66 -17.97
N HIS A 305 -8.98 1.47 -18.50
CA HIS A 305 -8.02 0.56 -17.89
C HIS A 305 -7.25 -0.23 -18.93
N TRP A 306 -6.11 -0.74 -18.52
CA TRP A 306 -5.24 -1.64 -19.28
C TRP A 306 -4.89 -2.84 -18.40
N THR A 307 -4.83 -4.02 -19.02
CA THR A 307 -4.46 -5.26 -18.36
C THR A 307 -3.21 -5.85 -18.99
N ASP A 308 -2.54 -6.71 -18.27
CA ASP A 308 -1.54 -7.59 -18.84
C ASP A 308 -2.22 -8.66 -19.73
N PRO A 309 -1.47 -9.36 -20.62
CA PRO A 309 -2.04 -10.35 -21.51
C PRO A 309 -2.71 -11.54 -20.83
N ALA A 310 -2.33 -11.88 -19.59
CA ALA A 310 -2.94 -12.95 -18.82
C ALA A 310 -4.20 -12.51 -18.07
N GLY A 311 -4.44 -11.18 -17.95
CA GLY A 311 -5.54 -10.63 -17.19
C GLY A 311 -5.35 -10.78 -15.67
N ASP A 312 -4.09 -10.77 -15.22
CA ASP A 312 -3.77 -10.92 -13.81
C ASP A 312 -3.82 -9.60 -13.04
N PHE A 313 -3.57 -8.50 -13.72
CA PHE A 313 -3.46 -7.17 -13.13
C PHE A 313 -4.09 -6.12 -14.02
N ALA A 314 -4.63 -5.06 -13.44
CA ALA A 314 -5.15 -3.93 -14.19
C ALA A 314 -4.58 -2.60 -13.65
N VAL A 315 -4.37 -1.65 -14.55
CA VAL A 315 -4.07 -0.25 -14.25
C VAL A 315 -5.25 0.59 -14.71
N PHE A 316 -5.85 1.34 -13.79
CA PHE A 316 -7.01 2.21 -14.06
C PHE A 316 -6.60 3.67 -14.03
N VAL A 317 -7.11 4.45 -14.98
CA VAL A 317 -7.17 5.91 -14.91
C VAL A 317 -8.64 6.31 -14.80
N ALA A 318 -8.97 7.15 -13.81
CA ALA A 318 -10.33 7.67 -13.62
C ALA A 318 -10.30 9.18 -13.30
N CYS A 319 -11.30 9.95 -13.84
CA CYS A 319 -11.45 11.38 -13.67
C CYS A 319 -12.92 11.81 -13.56
#